data_c5d8156e55c54875588599922cef6064
#
_entry.id   c5d8156e55c54875588599922cef6064
#
_cell.length_a   1.000
_cell.length_b   1.000
_cell.length_c   1.000
_cell.angle_alpha   90.00
_cell.angle_beta   90.00
_cell.angle_gamma   90.00
#
_symmetry.space_group_name_H-M   'P 1'
#
loop_
_entity.id
_entity.type
_entity.pdbx_description
1 polymer ?
#
loop_
_entity_poly.entity_id
_entity_poly.type
_entity_poly.pdbx_seq_one_letter_code
_entity_poly.pdbx_strand_id
1 'polypeptide(L)'
;VKRLLTLSLIMMGGALVFQLPIQTKSAADVSFLGAFQPSLLQETIASTSGGSLWMMLMVSFVLLTIWSIVAMKKGDFTSFRVWLFPLLLFAVLLWLKAQIGHPAATDNKILTTSLDFIHLVSASIWVGGLTAIVLLLLKKLPNEDQPLIRSTLTAFHPWALLSVGLIVFSGFVNAIFILQSFDALFESAYGRTFLIKLGLFILMGLLGLVHYLMLRWEKKQKQNVSLRAEWIIGIAILLLTAVFTNIPSPPPPAPEPFFGANQVEHRDIVSMSITPNAPGKNTFEVAFTKKDGQTITDIQSVSAKIHKVALFGEEKPSEFQLKRLKNGHFSAENLLLNEKGTWKIEIHALTGSFENIDTTFIRRN
;
A
#
# COMPACT_ATOMS: atom_id res chain seq x y z
N VAL A 1 -3.33 -7.82 -34.86
CA VAL A 1 -2.72 -8.48 -33.70
C VAL A 1 -1.22 -8.18 -33.63
N LYS A 2 -0.39 -8.55 -34.65
CA LYS A 2 1.08 -8.42 -34.61
C LYS A 2 1.56 -7.02 -34.22
N ARG A 3 1.06 -5.93 -34.87
CA ARG A 3 1.45 -4.54 -34.57
C ARG A 3 1.12 -4.12 -33.11
N LEU A 4 -0.04 -4.52 -32.61
CA LEU A 4 -0.45 -4.24 -31.24
C LEU A 4 0.45 -4.95 -30.25
N LEU A 5 0.72 -6.23 -30.47
CA LEU A 5 1.60 -7.02 -29.62
C LEU A 5 3.02 -6.43 -29.58
N THR A 6 3.57 -6.04 -30.74
CA THR A 6 4.88 -5.39 -30.82
C THR A 6 4.90 -4.07 -30.07
N LEU A 7 3.88 -3.21 -30.26
CA LEU A 7 3.81 -1.92 -29.54
C LEU A 7 3.71 -2.10 -28.02
N SER A 8 2.88 -3.07 -27.57
CA SER A 8 2.73 -3.39 -26.14
C SER A 8 4.04 -3.88 -25.54
N LEU A 9 4.80 -4.72 -26.24
CA LEU A 9 6.12 -5.19 -25.79
C LEU A 9 7.14 -4.06 -25.70
N ILE A 10 7.16 -3.14 -26.69
CA ILE A 10 8.07 -1.99 -26.66
C ILE A 10 7.74 -1.08 -25.47
N MET A 11 6.46 -0.75 -25.25
CA MET A 11 6.01 0.07 -24.14
C MET A 11 6.34 -0.59 -22.78
N MET A 12 6.08 -1.90 -22.64
CA MET A 12 6.36 -2.65 -21.42
C MET A 12 7.86 -2.73 -21.15
N GLY A 13 8.69 -3.00 -22.18
CA GLY A 13 10.14 -3.01 -22.06
C GLY A 13 10.70 -1.64 -21.63
N GLY A 14 10.23 -0.56 -22.25
CA GLY A 14 10.57 0.79 -21.85
C GLY A 14 10.20 1.09 -20.39
N ALA A 15 8.97 0.73 -19.98
CA ALA A 15 8.54 0.91 -18.59
C ALA A 15 9.40 0.14 -17.59
N LEU A 16 9.79 -1.10 -17.90
CA LEU A 16 10.67 -1.91 -17.04
C LEU A 16 12.08 -1.35 -16.96
N VAL A 17 12.64 -0.84 -18.07
CA VAL A 17 13.97 -0.20 -18.09
C VAL A 17 13.98 1.04 -17.20
N PHE A 18 12.97 1.91 -17.29
CA PHE A 18 12.87 3.12 -16.45
C PHE A 18 12.50 2.83 -15.00
N GLN A 19 11.91 1.69 -14.70
CA GLN A 19 11.53 1.32 -13.32
C GLN A 19 12.76 1.22 -12.40
N LEU A 20 13.89 0.70 -12.87
CA LEU A 20 15.11 0.57 -12.06
C LEU A 20 15.68 1.93 -11.63
N PRO A 21 15.92 2.91 -12.52
CA PRO A 21 16.35 4.25 -12.09
C PRO A 21 15.37 4.95 -11.15
N ILE A 22 14.05 4.74 -11.29
CA ILE A 22 13.05 5.29 -10.36
C ILE A 22 13.22 4.67 -8.96
N GLN A 23 13.44 3.36 -8.87
CA GLN A 23 13.72 2.69 -7.61
C GLN A 23 15.05 3.16 -6.99
N THR A 24 16.09 3.30 -7.81
CA THR A 24 17.41 3.80 -7.38
C THR A 24 17.30 5.22 -6.84
N LYS A 25 16.57 6.12 -7.52
CA LYS A 25 16.28 7.46 -7.03
C LYS A 25 15.70 7.44 -5.62
N SER A 26 14.70 6.59 -5.38
CA SER A 26 14.02 6.49 -4.08
C SER A 26 14.90 5.84 -3.01
N ALA A 27 15.72 4.84 -3.38
CA ALA A 27 16.56 4.11 -2.43
C ALA A 27 17.81 4.89 -2.01
N ALA A 28 18.43 5.65 -2.94
CA ALA A 28 19.66 6.40 -2.71
C ALA A 28 19.43 7.89 -2.43
N ASP A 29 18.17 8.36 -2.44
CA ASP A 29 17.77 9.77 -2.26
C ASP A 29 18.57 10.75 -3.16
N VAL A 30 18.69 10.38 -4.44
CA VAL A 30 19.40 11.17 -5.45
C VAL A 30 18.45 11.81 -6.46
N SER A 31 18.96 12.76 -7.26
CA SER A 31 18.20 13.31 -8.39
C SER A 31 17.90 12.22 -9.43
N PHE A 32 16.86 12.42 -10.26
CA PHE A 32 16.51 11.46 -11.31
C PHE A 32 17.66 11.16 -12.27
N LEU A 33 18.45 12.18 -12.65
CA LEU A 33 19.64 11.98 -13.49
C LEU A 33 20.78 11.26 -12.74
N GLY A 34 20.95 11.55 -11.46
CA GLY A 34 21.91 10.87 -10.60
C GLY A 34 21.64 9.37 -10.43
N ALA A 35 20.35 8.97 -10.51
CA ALA A 35 19.95 7.58 -10.41
C ALA A 35 20.41 6.68 -11.59
N PHE A 36 20.90 7.26 -12.69
CA PHE A 36 21.46 6.51 -13.82
C PHE A 36 22.96 6.15 -13.64
N GLN A 37 23.57 6.50 -12.50
CA GLN A 37 24.96 6.09 -12.23
C GLN A 37 25.04 4.56 -12.13
N PRO A 38 25.97 3.91 -12.87
CA PRO A 38 26.06 2.46 -12.92
C PRO A 38 26.28 1.79 -11.55
N SER A 39 27.08 2.42 -10.68
CA SER A 39 27.33 1.94 -9.32
C SER A 39 26.05 1.89 -8.47
N LEU A 40 25.22 2.94 -8.52
CA LEU A 40 23.95 3.00 -7.77
C LEU A 40 22.93 2.02 -8.32
N LEU A 41 22.87 1.84 -9.65
CA LEU A 41 21.99 0.82 -10.27
C LEU A 41 22.40 -0.59 -9.84
N GLN A 42 23.69 -0.91 -9.84
CA GLN A 42 24.22 -2.21 -9.39
C GLN A 42 23.92 -2.43 -7.90
N GLU A 43 24.14 -1.42 -7.07
CA GLU A 43 23.84 -1.49 -5.64
C GLU A 43 22.34 -1.71 -5.40
N THR A 44 21.47 -0.99 -6.11
CA THR A 44 20.02 -1.17 -6.02
C THR A 44 19.61 -2.60 -6.37
N ILE A 45 20.19 -3.16 -7.46
CA ILE A 45 19.90 -4.56 -7.87
C ILE A 45 20.38 -5.55 -6.81
N ALA A 46 21.57 -5.37 -6.27
CA ALA A 46 22.21 -6.32 -5.37
C ALA A 46 21.67 -6.25 -3.93
N SER A 47 21.31 -5.06 -3.45
CA SER A 47 21.08 -4.81 -2.03
C SER A 47 19.62 -4.56 -1.66
N THR A 48 18.71 -4.41 -2.65
CA THR A 48 17.30 -4.13 -2.37
C THR A 48 16.37 -5.25 -2.83
N SER A 49 15.27 -5.46 -2.07
CA SER A 49 14.19 -6.35 -2.50
C SER A 49 13.53 -5.89 -3.81
N GLY A 50 13.47 -4.57 -4.03
CA GLY A 50 12.97 -3.99 -5.29
C GLY A 50 13.85 -4.35 -6.48
N GLY A 51 15.18 -4.34 -6.31
CA GLY A 51 16.13 -4.74 -7.35
C GLY A 51 16.04 -6.22 -7.72
N SER A 52 15.92 -7.12 -6.74
CA SER A 52 15.73 -8.56 -7.00
C SER A 52 14.39 -8.84 -7.72
N LEU A 53 13.30 -8.16 -7.32
CA LEU A 53 12.01 -8.24 -8.01
C LEU A 53 12.10 -7.69 -9.44
N TRP A 54 12.83 -6.60 -9.66
CA TRP A 54 13.08 -6.06 -10.99
C TRP A 54 13.81 -7.05 -11.89
N MET A 55 14.81 -7.76 -11.39
CA MET A 55 15.48 -8.84 -12.13
C MET A 55 14.50 -9.94 -12.56
N MET A 56 13.63 -10.39 -11.66
CA MET A 56 12.59 -11.39 -11.97
C MET A 56 11.60 -10.88 -13.03
N LEU A 57 11.21 -9.60 -12.96
CA LEU A 57 10.38 -8.95 -13.98
C LEU A 57 11.07 -8.94 -15.34
N MET A 58 12.37 -8.60 -15.41
CA MET A 58 13.14 -8.60 -16.66
C MET A 58 13.25 -9.99 -17.26
N VAL A 59 13.53 -11.04 -16.48
CA VAL A 59 13.57 -12.43 -16.95
C VAL A 59 12.19 -12.84 -17.51
N SER A 60 11.12 -12.57 -16.77
CA SER A 60 9.75 -12.89 -17.22
C SER A 60 9.36 -12.13 -18.50
N PHE A 61 9.79 -10.87 -18.62
CA PHE A 61 9.57 -10.07 -19.82
C PHE A 61 10.35 -10.59 -21.04
N VAL A 62 11.60 -11.00 -20.85
CA VAL A 62 12.40 -11.62 -21.93
C VAL A 62 11.75 -12.90 -22.42
N LEU A 63 11.30 -13.77 -21.51
CA LEU A 63 10.59 -15.01 -21.88
C LEU A 63 9.29 -14.70 -22.64
N LEU A 64 8.51 -13.73 -22.19
CA LEU A 64 7.29 -13.28 -22.87
C LEU A 64 7.59 -12.73 -24.27
N THR A 65 8.68 -11.97 -24.41
CA THR A 65 9.11 -11.41 -25.69
C THR A 65 9.56 -12.49 -26.68
N ILE A 66 10.38 -13.44 -26.23
CA ILE A 66 10.82 -14.58 -27.04
C ILE A 66 9.61 -15.37 -27.53
N TRP A 67 8.70 -15.72 -26.61
CA TRP A 67 7.48 -16.43 -26.96
C TRP A 67 6.63 -15.66 -27.97
N SER A 68 6.44 -14.35 -27.75
CA SER A 68 5.68 -13.48 -28.66
C SER A 68 6.26 -13.45 -30.07
N ILE A 69 7.60 -13.40 -30.19
CA ILE A 69 8.29 -13.44 -31.50
C ILE A 69 8.05 -14.76 -32.18
N VAL A 70 8.14 -15.91 -31.46
CA VAL A 70 7.88 -17.24 -32.00
C VAL A 70 6.43 -17.37 -32.47
N ALA A 71 5.47 -16.91 -31.66
CA ALA A 71 4.06 -16.93 -32.03
C ALA A 71 3.75 -16.05 -33.25
N MET A 72 4.38 -14.87 -33.34
CA MET A 72 4.25 -14.00 -34.52
C MET A 72 4.81 -14.63 -35.79
N LYS A 73 5.88 -15.41 -35.70
CA LYS A 73 6.45 -16.15 -36.86
C LYS A 73 5.53 -17.30 -37.30
N LYS A 74 4.97 -18.06 -36.36
CA LYS A 74 4.05 -19.18 -36.67
C LYS A 74 2.71 -18.66 -37.25
N GLY A 75 2.26 -17.46 -36.89
CA GLY A 75 1.07 -16.83 -37.45
C GLY A 75 -0.26 -17.40 -36.99
N ASP A 76 -0.28 -18.42 -36.16
CA ASP A 76 -1.50 -18.99 -35.59
C ASP A 76 -1.84 -18.31 -34.26
N PHE A 77 -2.91 -17.53 -34.29
CA PHE A 77 -3.43 -16.81 -33.11
C PHE A 77 -4.84 -17.28 -32.74
N THR A 78 -5.34 -18.34 -33.34
CA THR A 78 -6.73 -18.80 -33.16
C THR A 78 -6.86 -19.81 -32.03
N SER A 79 -5.80 -20.58 -31.77
CA SER A 79 -5.80 -21.60 -30.72
C SER A 79 -5.62 -21.03 -29.35
N PHE A 80 -6.50 -21.37 -28.39
CA PHE A 80 -6.38 -20.98 -26.98
C PHE A 80 -5.04 -21.42 -26.35
N ARG A 81 -4.51 -22.57 -26.76
CA ARG A 81 -3.22 -23.12 -26.26
C ARG A 81 -2.05 -22.18 -26.52
N VAL A 82 -2.11 -21.42 -27.63
CA VAL A 82 -1.08 -20.42 -27.97
C VAL A 82 -1.07 -19.25 -26.95
N TRP A 83 -2.20 -18.93 -26.34
CA TRP A 83 -2.32 -17.84 -25.40
C TRP A 83 -2.09 -18.23 -23.93
N LEU A 84 -2.21 -19.50 -23.58
CA LEU A 84 -2.12 -19.97 -22.19
C LEU A 84 -0.77 -19.61 -21.55
N PHE A 85 0.33 -19.93 -22.22
CA PHE A 85 1.67 -19.66 -21.68
C PHE A 85 1.96 -18.17 -21.49
N PRO A 86 1.73 -17.26 -22.47
CA PRO A 86 1.93 -15.83 -22.25
C PRO A 86 0.97 -15.24 -21.24
N LEU A 87 -0.25 -15.74 -21.10
CA LEU A 87 -1.16 -15.30 -20.02
C LEU A 87 -0.62 -15.65 -18.64
N LEU A 88 -0.05 -16.86 -18.49
CA LEU A 88 0.61 -17.27 -17.24
C LEU A 88 1.84 -16.39 -16.95
N LEU A 89 2.70 -16.14 -17.93
CA LEU A 89 3.85 -15.22 -17.76
C LEU A 89 3.42 -13.81 -17.42
N PHE A 90 2.35 -13.33 -18.06
CA PHE A 90 1.80 -12.01 -17.77
C PHE A 90 1.21 -11.96 -16.35
N ALA A 91 0.54 -12.99 -15.88
CA ALA A 91 0.08 -13.10 -14.51
C ALA A 91 1.25 -13.08 -13.51
N VAL A 92 2.37 -13.78 -13.82
CA VAL A 92 3.59 -13.71 -13.00
C VAL A 92 4.16 -12.28 -12.97
N LEU A 93 4.22 -11.60 -14.12
CA LEU A 93 4.66 -10.19 -14.18
C LEU A 93 3.79 -9.29 -13.31
N LEU A 94 2.47 -9.44 -13.34
CA LEU A 94 1.55 -8.64 -12.52
C LEU A 94 1.70 -8.98 -11.04
N TRP A 95 1.91 -10.25 -10.68
CA TRP A 95 2.17 -10.66 -9.31
C TRP A 95 3.48 -10.06 -8.77
N LEU A 96 4.56 -10.14 -9.54
CA LEU A 96 5.84 -9.52 -9.19
C LEU A 96 5.70 -7.99 -9.06
N LYS A 97 4.91 -7.37 -9.94
CA LYS A 97 4.62 -5.93 -9.87
C LYS A 97 3.87 -5.55 -8.60
N ALA A 98 2.89 -6.35 -8.17
CA ALA A 98 2.15 -6.14 -6.93
C ALA A 98 3.03 -6.23 -5.67
N GLN A 99 4.19 -6.90 -5.74
CA GLN A 99 5.17 -6.93 -4.64
C GLN A 99 5.97 -5.62 -4.51
N ILE A 100 5.80 -4.67 -5.44
CA ILE A 100 6.53 -3.39 -5.48
C ILE A 100 5.53 -2.26 -5.31
N GLY A 101 5.64 -1.49 -4.23
CA GLY A 101 4.77 -0.34 -3.99
C GLY A 101 4.12 -0.33 -2.60
N HIS A 102 3.16 0.58 -2.40
CA HIS A 102 2.50 0.81 -1.12
C HIS A 102 1.82 -0.43 -0.51
N PRO A 103 1.10 -1.28 -1.29
CA PRO A 103 0.47 -2.48 -0.73
C PRO A 103 1.48 -3.45 -0.10
N ALA A 104 2.69 -3.54 -0.66
CA ALA A 104 3.75 -4.41 -0.13
C ALA A 104 4.41 -3.88 1.16
N ALA A 105 4.16 -2.62 1.52
CA ALA A 105 4.71 -1.96 2.70
C ALA A 105 3.75 -1.95 3.90
N THR A 106 2.56 -2.54 3.79
CA THR A 106 1.58 -2.62 4.89
C THR A 106 1.85 -3.80 5.83
N ASP A 107 1.34 -3.73 7.06
CA ASP A 107 1.43 -4.83 8.03
C ASP A 107 0.75 -6.12 7.53
N ASN A 108 -0.31 -6.00 6.70
CA ASN A 108 -1.03 -7.11 6.08
C ASN A 108 -0.56 -7.39 4.65
N LYS A 109 0.75 -7.45 4.43
CA LYS A 109 1.40 -7.58 3.12
C LYS A 109 0.75 -8.62 2.20
N ILE A 110 0.44 -9.81 2.69
CA ILE A 110 -0.12 -10.90 1.85
C ILE A 110 -1.49 -10.49 1.30
N LEU A 111 -2.36 -9.95 2.14
CA LEU A 111 -3.69 -9.52 1.74
C LEU A 111 -3.62 -8.36 0.74
N THR A 112 -2.88 -7.31 1.08
CA THR A 112 -2.82 -6.08 0.27
C THR A 112 -2.13 -6.29 -1.07
N THR A 113 -1.07 -7.12 -1.14
CA THR A 113 -0.45 -7.48 -2.42
C THR A 113 -1.33 -8.41 -3.27
N SER A 114 -2.11 -9.30 -2.64
CA SER A 114 -3.08 -10.13 -3.37
C SER A 114 -4.20 -9.29 -3.96
N LEU A 115 -4.70 -8.32 -3.21
CA LEU A 115 -5.70 -7.35 -3.70
C LEU A 115 -5.13 -6.46 -4.81
N ASP A 116 -3.86 -6.04 -4.70
CA ASP A 116 -3.19 -5.27 -5.76
C ASP A 116 -3.02 -6.11 -7.02
N PHE A 117 -2.67 -7.38 -6.90
CA PHE A 117 -2.63 -8.31 -8.04
C PHE A 117 -3.99 -8.42 -8.74
N ILE A 118 -5.08 -8.60 -7.98
CA ILE A 118 -6.45 -8.63 -8.52
C ILE A 118 -6.77 -7.30 -9.22
N HIS A 119 -6.38 -6.17 -8.60
CA HIS A 119 -6.54 -4.83 -9.17
C HIS A 119 -5.83 -4.70 -10.53
N LEU A 120 -4.56 -5.09 -10.59
CA LEU A 120 -3.74 -5.02 -11.80
C LEU A 120 -4.27 -5.94 -12.93
N VAL A 121 -4.69 -7.17 -12.60
CA VAL A 121 -5.30 -8.10 -13.56
C VAL A 121 -6.59 -7.49 -14.11
N SER A 122 -7.47 -7.03 -13.24
CA SER A 122 -8.76 -6.45 -13.63
C SER A 122 -8.58 -5.16 -14.46
N ALA A 123 -7.65 -4.29 -14.08
CA ALA A 123 -7.31 -3.10 -14.84
C ALA A 123 -6.75 -3.47 -16.24
N SER A 124 -5.93 -4.51 -16.33
CA SER A 124 -5.38 -4.98 -17.60
C SER A 124 -6.45 -5.53 -18.55
N ILE A 125 -7.43 -6.30 -18.02
CA ILE A 125 -8.55 -6.82 -18.80
C ILE A 125 -9.42 -5.65 -19.29
N TRP A 126 -9.75 -4.71 -18.40
CA TRP A 126 -10.61 -3.60 -18.74
C TRP A 126 -9.96 -2.64 -19.75
N VAL A 127 -8.74 -2.13 -19.48
CA VAL A 127 -8.02 -1.19 -20.34
C VAL A 127 -7.66 -1.86 -21.67
N GLY A 128 -7.17 -3.09 -21.63
CA GLY A 128 -6.80 -3.85 -22.84
C GLY A 128 -7.99 -4.09 -23.75
N GLY A 129 -9.12 -4.53 -23.20
CA GLY A 129 -10.35 -4.78 -23.95
C GLY A 129 -10.93 -3.49 -24.55
N LEU A 130 -11.02 -2.42 -23.76
CA LEU A 130 -11.49 -1.11 -24.22
C LEU A 130 -10.59 -0.55 -25.34
N THR A 131 -9.26 -0.65 -25.18
CA THR A 131 -8.29 -0.22 -26.20
C THR A 131 -8.45 -1.02 -27.49
N ALA A 132 -8.62 -2.34 -27.42
CA ALA A 132 -8.83 -3.18 -28.59
C ALA A 132 -10.10 -2.77 -29.35
N ILE A 133 -11.19 -2.51 -28.66
CA ILE A 133 -12.46 -2.07 -29.25
C ILE A 133 -12.31 -0.68 -29.90
N VAL A 134 -11.70 0.29 -29.22
CA VAL A 134 -11.49 1.64 -29.77
C VAL A 134 -10.62 1.59 -31.03
N LEU A 135 -9.59 0.75 -31.05
CA LEU A 135 -8.74 0.57 -32.24
C LEU A 135 -9.49 -0.10 -33.40
N LEU A 136 -10.44 -1.01 -33.15
CA LEU A 136 -11.34 -1.53 -34.18
C LEU A 136 -12.23 -0.43 -34.76
N LEU A 137 -12.78 0.44 -33.91
CA LEU A 137 -13.60 1.59 -34.34
C LEU A 137 -12.83 2.63 -35.15
N LEU A 138 -11.53 2.83 -34.85
CA LEU A 138 -10.68 3.78 -35.59
C LEU A 138 -10.29 3.29 -36.99
N LYS A 139 -10.36 1.99 -37.25
CA LYS A 139 -9.99 1.40 -38.55
C LYS A 139 -10.93 1.74 -39.71
N LYS A 140 -12.01 2.48 -39.49
CA LYS A 140 -13.04 2.77 -40.53
C LYS A 140 -13.40 1.47 -41.30
N LEU A 141 -13.79 0.44 -40.58
CA LEU A 141 -14.22 -0.83 -41.16
C LEU A 141 -15.45 -0.58 -42.08
N PRO A 142 -15.56 -1.30 -43.22
CA PRO A 142 -16.73 -1.25 -44.06
C PRO A 142 -18.02 -1.51 -43.28
N ASN A 143 -19.17 -1.06 -43.78
CA ASN A 143 -20.46 -1.24 -43.11
C ASN A 143 -20.80 -2.72 -42.82
N GLU A 144 -20.23 -3.63 -43.59
CA GLU A 144 -20.34 -5.10 -43.39
C GLU A 144 -19.73 -5.60 -42.07
N ASP A 145 -18.77 -4.90 -41.50
CA ASP A 145 -18.09 -5.28 -40.24
C ASP A 145 -18.77 -4.71 -38.96
N GLN A 146 -19.87 -3.96 -39.10
CA GLN A 146 -20.65 -3.48 -37.95
C GLN A 146 -21.14 -4.58 -37.02
N PRO A 147 -21.57 -5.79 -37.52
CA PRO A 147 -21.90 -6.93 -36.66
C PRO A 147 -20.74 -7.40 -35.80
N LEU A 148 -19.50 -7.37 -36.31
CA LEU A 148 -18.30 -7.77 -35.58
C LEU A 148 -18.03 -6.84 -34.38
N ILE A 149 -18.15 -5.54 -34.56
CA ILE A 149 -17.97 -4.57 -33.47
C ILE A 149 -19.03 -4.81 -32.40
N ARG A 150 -20.29 -4.98 -32.77
CA ARG A 150 -21.40 -5.22 -31.84
C ARG A 150 -21.21 -6.52 -31.06
N SER A 151 -20.86 -7.62 -31.72
CA SER A 151 -20.60 -8.91 -31.06
C SER A 151 -19.41 -8.85 -30.10
N THR A 152 -18.34 -8.12 -30.48
CA THR A 152 -17.17 -7.91 -29.62
C THR A 152 -17.54 -7.10 -28.38
N LEU A 153 -18.32 -6.02 -28.53
CA LEU A 153 -18.82 -5.20 -27.42
C LEU A 153 -19.68 -6.02 -26.47
N THR A 154 -20.63 -6.79 -27.01
CA THR A 154 -21.51 -7.65 -26.20
C THR A 154 -20.73 -8.72 -25.43
N ALA A 155 -19.74 -9.33 -26.07
CA ALA A 155 -18.88 -10.33 -25.43
C ALA A 155 -17.96 -9.73 -24.35
N PHE A 156 -17.49 -8.49 -24.54
CA PHE A 156 -16.61 -7.80 -23.60
C PHE A 156 -17.36 -7.24 -22.39
N HIS A 157 -18.63 -6.87 -22.53
CA HIS A 157 -19.40 -6.16 -21.50
C HIS A 157 -19.40 -6.84 -20.11
N PRO A 158 -19.65 -8.16 -19.97
CA PRO A 158 -19.62 -8.81 -18.67
C PRO A 158 -18.21 -8.78 -18.03
N TRP A 159 -17.17 -8.91 -18.85
CA TRP A 159 -15.78 -8.81 -18.39
C TRP A 159 -15.43 -7.40 -17.94
N ALA A 160 -15.90 -6.38 -18.66
CA ALA A 160 -15.73 -4.98 -18.26
C ALA A 160 -16.41 -4.70 -16.91
N LEU A 161 -17.66 -5.14 -16.73
CA LEU A 161 -18.41 -4.93 -15.49
C LEU A 161 -17.74 -5.64 -14.30
N LEU A 162 -17.34 -6.91 -14.46
CA LEU A 162 -16.62 -7.66 -13.44
C LEU A 162 -15.29 -6.98 -13.09
N SER A 163 -14.53 -6.56 -14.10
CA SER A 163 -13.24 -5.89 -13.90
C SER A 163 -13.40 -4.56 -13.14
N VAL A 164 -14.38 -3.75 -13.51
CA VAL A 164 -14.67 -2.48 -12.82
C VAL A 164 -15.05 -2.73 -11.35
N GLY A 165 -15.90 -3.72 -11.07
CA GLY A 165 -16.25 -4.11 -9.71
C GLY A 165 -15.04 -4.54 -8.89
N LEU A 166 -14.17 -5.37 -9.45
CA LEU A 166 -12.93 -5.83 -8.80
C LEU A 166 -11.92 -4.70 -8.59
N ILE A 167 -11.79 -3.77 -9.54
CA ILE A 167 -10.93 -2.58 -9.41
C ILE A 167 -11.40 -1.71 -8.25
N VAL A 168 -12.71 -1.44 -8.15
CA VAL A 168 -13.27 -0.63 -7.05
C VAL A 168 -13.05 -1.33 -5.72
N PHE A 169 -13.42 -2.60 -5.63
CA PHE A 169 -13.31 -3.38 -4.39
C PHE A 169 -11.85 -3.44 -3.90
N SER A 170 -10.94 -3.90 -4.75
CA SER A 170 -9.53 -4.05 -4.38
C SER A 170 -8.85 -2.71 -4.09
N GLY A 171 -9.15 -1.67 -4.87
CA GLY A 171 -8.62 -0.34 -4.65
C GLY A 171 -9.13 0.31 -3.37
N PHE A 172 -10.41 0.12 -3.02
CA PHE A 172 -11.00 0.63 -1.79
C PHE A 172 -10.41 -0.06 -0.55
N VAL A 173 -10.33 -1.39 -0.57
CA VAL A 173 -9.75 -2.15 0.55
C VAL A 173 -8.27 -1.78 0.75
N ASN A 174 -7.46 -1.71 -0.33
CA ASN A 174 -6.07 -1.27 -0.23
C ASN A 174 -5.95 0.17 0.31
N ALA A 175 -6.85 1.08 -0.07
CA ALA A 175 -6.84 2.45 0.44
C ALA A 175 -7.07 2.50 1.96
N ILE A 176 -7.94 1.66 2.53
CA ILE A 176 -8.15 1.56 3.99
C ILE A 176 -6.84 1.18 4.69
N PHE A 177 -6.13 0.15 4.19
CA PHE A 177 -4.87 -0.30 4.79
C PHE A 177 -3.72 0.70 4.64
N ILE A 178 -3.72 1.51 3.59
CA ILE A 178 -2.63 2.48 3.33
C ILE A 178 -2.89 3.80 4.04
N LEU A 179 -4.13 4.30 4.05
CA LEU A 179 -4.48 5.59 4.65
C LEU A 179 -4.52 5.53 6.18
N GLN A 180 -4.98 4.42 6.76
CA GLN A 180 -5.07 4.13 8.19
C GLN A 180 -5.86 5.14 9.04
N SER A 181 -6.18 6.33 8.52
CA SER A 181 -7.00 7.34 9.18
C SER A 181 -7.89 8.07 8.18
N PHE A 182 -9.03 8.57 8.65
CA PHE A 182 -9.94 9.35 7.82
C PHE A 182 -9.37 10.72 7.47
N ASP A 183 -8.62 11.33 8.38
CA ASP A 183 -7.98 12.63 8.15
C ASP A 183 -6.92 12.55 7.05
N ALA A 184 -6.15 11.46 6.99
CA ALA A 184 -5.17 11.23 5.94
C ALA A 184 -5.78 11.24 4.52
N LEU A 185 -7.08 10.92 4.39
CA LEU A 185 -7.80 10.97 3.11
C LEU A 185 -7.89 12.39 2.55
N PHE A 186 -8.05 13.40 3.41
CA PHE A 186 -8.23 14.81 3.00
C PHE A 186 -6.94 15.63 3.14
N GLU A 187 -6.12 15.33 4.11
CA GLU A 187 -4.94 16.14 4.45
C GLU A 187 -3.67 15.69 3.71
N SER A 188 -3.52 14.40 3.42
CA SER A 188 -2.35 13.90 2.71
C SER A 188 -2.42 14.12 1.19
N ALA A 189 -1.24 14.28 0.55
CA ALA A 189 -1.14 14.32 -0.90
C ALA A 189 -1.63 12.99 -1.53
N TYR A 190 -1.36 11.86 -0.85
CA TYR A 190 -1.82 10.55 -1.26
C TYR A 190 -3.35 10.46 -1.27
N GLY A 191 -4.01 10.85 -0.16
CA GLY A 191 -5.47 10.78 -0.03
C GLY A 191 -6.18 11.69 -1.04
N ARG A 192 -5.72 12.94 -1.22
CA ARG A 192 -6.27 13.86 -2.24
C ARG A 192 -6.15 13.30 -3.65
N THR A 193 -5.01 12.71 -4.02
CA THR A 193 -4.82 12.08 -5.33
C THR A 193 -5.71 10.86 -5.49
N PHE A 194 -5.90 10.07 -4.43
CA PHE A 194 -6.86 8.96 -4.40
C PHE A 194 -8.29 9.45 -4.67
N LEU A 195 -8.73 10.55 -4.03
CA LEU A 195 -10.07 11.12 -4.25
C LEU A 195 -10.25 11.61 -5.70
N ILE A 196 -9.25 12.26 -6.29
CA ILE A 196 -9.30 12.68 -7.70
C ILE A 196 -9.43 11.44 -8.61
N LYS A 197 -8.64 10.39 -8.36
CA LYS A 197 -8.71 9.12 -9.10
C LYS A 197 -10.08 8.47 -8.97
N LEU A 198 -10.64 8.44 -7.77
CA LEU A 198 -11.98 7.91 -7.50
C LEU A 198 -13.06 8.71 -8.26
N GLY A 199 -12.98 10.04 -8.26
CA GLY A 199 -13.89 10.91 -9.01
C GLY A 199 -13.86 10.66 -10.51
N LEU A 200 -12.67 10.53 -11.10
CA LEU A 200 -12.51 10.16 -12.50
C LEU A 200 -13.07 8.76 -12.80
N PHE A 201 -12.89 7.82 -11.90
CA PHE A 201 -13.39 6.47 -12.04
C PHE A 201 -14.94 6.42 -11.98
N ILE A 202 -15.55 7.20 -11.09
CA ILE A 202 -17.01 7.35 -11.02
C ILE A 202 -17.54 7.99 -12.32
N LEU A 203 -16.90 9.07 -12.81
CA LEU A 203 -17.29 9.72 -14.05
C LEU A 203 -17.24 8.74 -15.23
N MET A 204 -16.18 7.94 -15.31
CA MET A 204 -16.03 6.89 -16.31
C MET A 204 -17.13 5.82 -16.19
N GLY A 205 -17.45 5.37 -14.97
CA GLY A 205 -18.53 4.40 -14.72
C GLY A 205 -19.91 4.94 -15.17
N LEU A 206 -20.18 6.24 -14.94
CA LEU A 206 -21.40 6.91 -15.43
C LEU A 206 -21.44 6.93 -16.95
N LEU A 207 -20.33 7.21 -17.63
CA LEU A 207 -20.26 7.15 -19.10
C LEU A 207 -20.48 5.72 -19.61
N GLY A 208 -19.90 4.71 -18.95
CA GLY A 208 -20.13 3.29 -19.26
C GLY A 208 -21.60 2.87 -19.10
N LEU A 209 -22.26 3.37 -18.05
CA LEU A 209 -23.71 3.16 -17.86
C LEU A 209 -24.53 3.82 -18.99
N VAL A 210 -24.22 5.07 -19.35
CA VAL A 210 -24.86 5.77 -20.47
C VAL A 210 -24.64 4.99 -21.78
N HIS A 211 -23.43 4.49 -21.99
CA HIS A 211 -23.10 3.65 -23.13
C HIS A 211 -23.94 2.37 -23.18
N TYR A 212 -24.06 1.66 -22.05
CA TYR A 212 -24.90 0.47 -21.94
C TYR A 212 -26.36 0.74 -22.27
N LEU A 213 -26.92 1.83 -21.73
CA LEU A 213 -28.31 2.23 -22.02
C LEU A 213 -28.50 2.64 -23.51
N MET A 214 -27.51 3.29 -24.13
CA MET A 214 -27.54 3.62 -25.56
C MET A 214 -27.51 2.38 -26.45
N LEU A 215 -26.74 1.34 -26.07
CA LEU A 215 -26.74 0.04 -26.75
C LEU A 215 -28.13 -0.58 -26.74
N ARG A 216 -28.82 -0.52 -25.60
CA ARG A 216 -30.18 -1.06 -25.43
C ARG A 216 -31.21 -0.29 -26.27
N TRP A 217 -30.99 1.01 -26.52
CA TRP A 217 -31.90 1.89 -27.26
C TRP A 217 -31.50 2.10 -28.73
N GLU A 218 -30.56 1.31 -29.29
CA GLU A 218 -30.09 1.30 -30.68
C GLU A 218 -29.58 2.65 -31.24
N LYS A 219 -29.11 3.57 -30.41
CA LYS A 219 -28.57 4.88 -30.80
C LYS A 219 -27.10 4.80 -31.25
N LYS A 220 -26.84 4.26 -32.44
CA LYS A 220 -25.50 3.91 -32.98
C LYS A 220 -24.46 5.05 -33.00
N GLN A 221 -24.87 6.27 -33.40
CA GLN A 221 -23.90 7.37 -33.68
C GLN A 221 -23.30 7.97 -32.40
N LYS A 222 -24.06 8.03 -31.29
CA LYS A 222 -23.59 8.56 -30.00
C LYS A 222 -22.73 7.57 -29.23
N GLN A 223 -22.81 6.29 -29.54
CA GLN A 223 -22.07 5.20 -28.91
C GLN A 223 -20.55 5.31 -29.15
N ASN A 224 -20.12 5.65 -30.39
CA ASN A 224 -18.71 5.78 -30.72
C ASN A 224 -18.03 6.95 -29.98
N VAL A 225 -18.79 8.02 -29.69
CA VAL A 225 -18.30 9.18 -28.93
C VAL A 225 -18.12 8.80 -27.46
N SER A 226 -19.10 8.09 -26.87
CA SER A 226 -19.03 7.62 -25.48
C SER A 226 -17.83 6.69 -25.25
N LEU A 227 -17.62 5.70 -26.11
CA LEU A 227 -16.47 4.79 -26.03
C LEU A 227 -15.11 5.51 -26.08
N ARG A 228 -14.99 6.50 -26.98
CA ARG A 228 -13.76 7.29 -27.06
C ARG A 228 -13.55 8.15 -25.80
N ALA A 229 -14.62 8.72 -25.25
CA ALA A 229 -14.56 9.47 -24.01
C ALA A 229 -14.13 8.58 -22.82
N GLU A 230 -14.72 7.38 -22.68
CA GLU A 230 -14.30 6.39 -21.68
C GLU A 230 -12.81 6.03 -21.83
N TRP A 231 -12.35 5.81 -23.05
CA TRP A 231 -10.95 5.49 -23.29
C TRP A 231 -10.00 6.64 -22.93
N ILE A 232 -10.35 7.89 -23.28
CA ILE A 232 -9.57 9.08 -22.91
C ILE A 232 -9.49 9.24 -21.39
N ILE A 233 -10.61 9.09 -20.70
CA ILE A 233 -10.64 9.15 -19.23
C ILE A 233 -9.83 7.99 -18.64
N GLY A 234 -9.91 6.78 -19.22
CA GLY A 234 -9.09 5.65 -18.83
C GLY A 234 -7.60 5.93 -18.94
N ILE A 235 -7.15 6.56 -20.03
CA ILE A 235 -5.75 7.00 -20.17
C ILE A 235 -5.38 8.05 -19.11
N ALA A 236 -6.27 9.02 -18.85
CA ALA A 236 -6.04 10.02 -17.81
C ALA A 236 -5.90 9.38 -16.41
N ILE A 237 -6.71 8.37 -16.10
CA ILE A 237 -6.59 7.58 -14.85
C ILE A 237 -5.25 6.85 -14.79
N LEU A 238 -4.77 6.27 -15.89
CA LEU A 238 -3.47 5.61 -15.93
C LEU A 238 -2.32 6.59 -15.72
N LEU A 239 -2.35 7.77 -16.34
CA LEU A 239 -1.36 8.82 -16.12
C LEU A 239 -1.37 9.31 -14.68
N LEU A 240 -2.54 9.57 -14.11
CA LEU A 240 -2.69 9.93 -12.70
C LEU A 240 -2.17 8.81 -11.78
N THR A 241 -2.40 7.54 -12.13
CA THR A 241 -1.89 6.40 -11.39
C THR A 241 -0.36 6.35 -11.41
N ALA A 242 0.28 6.68 -12.55
CA ALA A 242 1.73 6.75 -12.64
C ALA A 242 2.32 7.83 -11.71
N VAL A 243 1.63 8.97 -11.54
CA VAL A 243 2.00 9.99 -10.55
C VAL A 243 1.74 9.49 -9.13
N PHE A 244 0.58 8.90 -8.90
CA PHE A 244 0.11 8.41 -7.59
C PHE A 244 1.06 7.37 -6.98
N THR A 245 1.61 6.46 -7.78
CA THR A 245 2.56 5.43 -7.30
C THR A 245 3.89 5.99 -6.79
N ASN A 246 4.19 7.26 -7.09
CA ASN A 246 5.40 7.96 -6.62
C ASN A 246 5.13 8.92 -5.45
N ILE A 247 3.89 9.09 -5.02
CA ILE A 247 3.54 9.90 -3.84
C ILE A 247 3.76 9.03 -2.60
N PRO A 248 4.53 9.49 -1.59
CA PRO A 248 4.69 8.73 -0.35
C PRO A 248 3.34 8.42 0.30
N SER A 249 3.17 7.21 0.86
CA SER A 249 2.03 6.91 1.72
C SER A 249 2.06 7.82 2.95
N PRO A 250 0.90 8.23 3.49
CA PRO A 250 0.87 8.99 4.72
C PRO A 250 1.53 8.18 5.84
N PRO A 251 2.22 8.85 6.78
CA PRO A 251 2.73 8.17 7.95
C PRO A 251 1.55 7.54 8.71
N PRO A 252 1.76 6.41 9.40
CA PRO A 252 0.75 5.86 10.27
C PRO A 252 0.34 6.92 11.30
N PRO A 253 -0.92 6.93 11.75
CA PRO A 253 -1.36 7.83 12.80
C PRO A 253 -0.44 7.69 14.00
N ALA A 254 -0.11 8.82 14.64
CA ALA A 254 0.69 8.80 15.85
C ALA A 254 -0.01 7.87 16.86
N PRO A 255 0.70 6.90 17.45
CA PRO A 255 0.09 6.03 18.42
C PRO A 255 -0.40 6.85 19.60
N GLU A 256 -1.58 6.49 20.13
CA GLU A 256 -2.11 7.14 21.31
C GLU A 256 -1.16 6.93 22.50
N PRO A 257 -0.87 7.99 23.28
CA PRO A 257 -0.11 7.84 24.50
C PRO A 257 -0.75 6.78 25.40
N PHE A 258 0.07 5.90 25.96
CA PHE A 258 -0.43 4.99 26.99
C PHE A 258 -0.65 5.77 28.28
N PHE A 259 -1.79 5.54 28.93
CA PHE A 259 -2.08 6.02 30.26
C PHE A 259 -2.61 4.86 31.11
N GLY A 260 -2.00 4.63 32.25
CA GLY A 260 -2.43 3.66 33.24
C GLY A 260 -2.44 4.29 34.63
N ALA A 261 -3.41 3.91 35.47
CA ALA A 261 -3.47 4.31 36.87
C ALA A 261 -3.83 3.11 37.72
N ASN A 262 -3.03 2.81 38.73
CA ASN A 262 -3.25 1.71 39.68
C ASN A 262 -3.34 2.26 41.11
N GLN A 263 -4.28 1.72 41.86
CA GLN A 263 -4.35 1.97 43.29
C GLN A 263 -3.42 1.01 44.02
N VAL A 264 -2.58 1.56 44.89
CA VAL A 264 -1.63 0.83 45.71
C VAL A 264 -2.07 0.88 47.21
N GLU A 265 -1.24 0.42 48.10
CA GLU A 265 -1.52 0.45 49.55
C GLU A 265 -1.90 1.87 50.04
N HIS A 266 -2.69 1.96 51.10
CA HIS A 266 -3.23 3.21 51.69
C HIS A 266 -4.14 4.03 50.75
N ARG A 267 -4.61 3.44 49.62
CA ARG A 267 -5.44 4.08 48.57
C ARG A 267 -4.71 5.17 47.78
N ASP A 268 -3.40 5.15 47.78
CA ASP A 268 -2.60 6.01 46.93
C ASP A 268 -2.70 5.54 45.47
N ILE A 269 -2.53 6.46 44.53
CA ILE A 269 -2.66 6.18 43.09
C ILE A 269 -1.30 6.39 42.44
N VAL A 270 -0.80 5.37 41.76
CA VAL A 270 0.35 5.47 40.87
C VAL A 270 -0.18 5.54 39.46
N SER A 271 0.10 6.65 38.76
CA SER A 271 -0.24 6.83 37.35
C SER A 271 1.01 6.82 36.50
N MET A 272 0.93 6.21 35.33
CA MET A 272 2.02 6.14 34.36
C MET A 272 1.52 6.56 32.98
N SER A 273 2.29 7.39 32.29
CA SER A 273 2.10 7.67 30.86
C SER A 273 3.34 7.32 30.06
N ILE A 274 3.13 6.91 28.82
CA ILE A 274 4.21 6.61 27.85
C ILE A 274 3.90 7.36 26.57
N THR A 275 4.82 8.22 26.13
CA THR A 275 4.68 9.04 24.94
C THR A 275 5.94 8.92 24.06
N PRO A 276 5.82 8.70 22.75
CA PRO A 276 4.62 8.58 21.92
C PRO A 276 3.94 7.21 21.98
N ASN A 277 4.39 6.24 22.76
CA ASN A 277 3.88 4.87 22.86
C ASN A 277 4.07 4.07 21.56
N ALA A 278 5.21 4.24 20.90
CA ALA A 278 5.60 3.64 19.63
C ALA A 278 6.88 2.82 19.78
N PRO A 279 7.19 1.89 18.85
CA PRO A 279 8.52 1.31 18.77
C PRO A 279 9.58 2.39 18.62
N GLY A 280 10.60 2.34 19.50
CA GLY A 280 11.68 3.32 19.53
C GLY A 280 11.75 4.13 20.81
N LYS A 281 12.17 5.40 20.71
CA LYS A 281 12.36 6.29 21.86
C LYS A 281 11.01 6.69 22.46
N ASN A 282 10.80 6.36 23.74
CA ASN A 282 9.62 6.72 24.52
C ASN A 282 10.02 7.48 25.78
N THR A 283 9.18 8.39 26.19
CA THR A 283 9.24 9.06 27.48
C THR A 283 8.25 8.39 28.41
N PHE A 284 8.74 7.86 29.50
CA PHE A 284 7.97 7.30 30.61
C PHE A 284 7.83 8.38 31.67
N GLU A 285 6.61 8.65 32.08
CA GLU A 285 6.34 9.57 33.18
C GLU A 285 5.46 8.88 34.22
N VAL A 286 5.89 8.94 35.50
CA VAL A 286 5.19 8.32 36.62
C VAL A 286 4.89 9.39 37.67
N ALA A 287 3.65 9.40 38.14
CA ALA A 287 3.21 10.30 39.20
C ALA A 287 2.59 9.50 40.34
N PHE A 288 2.82 9.97 41.56
CA PHE A 288 2.31 9.39 42.78
C PHE A 288 1.38 10.42 43.44
N THR A 289 0.11 10.04 43.64
CA THR A 289 -0.90 10.91 44.22
C THR A 289 -1.64 10.21 45.34
N LYS A 290 -1.98 10.97 46.38
CA LYS A 290 -2.87 10.52 47.44
C LYS A 290 -4.31 10.43 46.92
N LYS A 291 -5.17 9.79 47.66
CA LYS A 291 -6.61 9.69 47.34
C LYS A 291 -7.29 11.09 47.19
N ASP A 292 -6.81 12.08 47.88
CA ASP A 292 -7.32 13.47 47.84
C ASP A 292 -6.78 14.28 46.64
N GLY A 293 -5.95 13.66 45.78
CA GLY A 293 -5.35 14.28 44.59
C GLY A 293 -4.05 15.04 44.87
N GLN A 294 -3.54 15.05 46.10
CA GLN A 294 -2.26 15.69 46.44
C GLN A 294 -1.09 14.83 45.98
N THR A 295 -0.06 15.44 45.38
CA THR A 295 1.16 14.70 44.95
C THR A 295 1.93 14.23 46.20
N ILE A 296 2.38 12.99 46.21
CA ILE A 296 3.26 12.42 47.22
C ILE A 296 4.67 12.95 46.95
N THR A 297 5.19 13.78 47.83
CA THR A 297 6.48 14.43 47.65
C THR A 297 7.64 13.67 48.30
N ASP A 298 7.34 12.67 49.16
CA ASP A 298 8.31 11.90 49.92
C ASP A 298 8.77 10.61 49.18
N ILE A 299 9.02 10.74 47.87
CA ILE A 299 9.61 9.63 47.08
C ILE A 299 11.09 9.93 46.83
N GLN A 300 11.98 9.03 47.22
CA GLN A 300 13.43 9.19 47.06
C GLN A 300 13.92 8.70 45.69
N SER A 301 13.47 7.53 45.28
CA SER A 301 13.88 6.94 43.98
C SER A 301 12.75 6.14 43.34
N VAL A 302 12.75 6.13 42.02
CA VAL A 302 11.80 5.35 41.20
C VAL A 302 12.57 4.61 40.12
N SER A 303 12.39 3.30 40.05
CA SER A 303 12.88 2.46 38.96
C SER A 303 11.73 1.76 38.23
N ALA A 304 11.96 1.45 36.99
CA ALA A 304 11.03 0.65 36.16
C ALA A 304 11.74 -0.58 35.63
N LYS A 305 11.10 -1.74 35.77
CA LYS A 305 11.48 -2.98 35.09
C LYS A 305 10.50 -3.25 33.97
N ILE A 306 11.04 -3.50 32.79
CA ILE A 306 10.23 -3.71 31.61
C ILE A 306 10.64 -5.00 30.90
N HIS A 307 9.65 -5.81 30.53
CA HIS A 307 9.86 -7.01 29.73
C HIS A 307 8.66 -7.30 28.83
N LYS A 308 8.94 -7.95 27.71
CA LYS A 308 7.92 -8.39 26.78
C LYS A 308 7.27 -9.67 27.27
N VAL A 309 5.95 -9.73 27.23
CA VAL A 309 5.18 -10.94 27.53
C VAL A 309 5.17 -11.81 26.27
N ALA A 310 5.93 -12.92 26.29
CA ALA A 310 5.96 -13.88 25.20
C ALA A 310 5.02 -15.06 25.47
N LEU A 311 4.56 -15.74 24.41
CA LEU A 311 3.73 -16.95 24.54
C LEU A 311 4.46 -18.12 25.22
N PHE A 312 5.80 -18.15 25.16
CA PHE A 312 6.66 -19.18 25.78
C PHE A 312 7.80 -18.50 26.54
N GLY A 313 7.55 -18.19 27.82
CA GLY A 313 8.53 -17.62 28.73
C GLY A 313 8.54 -16.09 28.77
N GLU A 314 9.09 -15.54 29.85
CA GLU A 314 9.32 -14.09 29.99
C GLU A 314 10.74 -13.75 29.48
N GLU A 315 10.89 -12.71 28.70
CA GLU A 315 12.22 -12.17 28.35
C GLU A 315 12.88 -11.58 29.61
N LYS A 316 14.22 -11.58 29.61
CA LYS A 316 14.97 -11.00 30.72
C LYS A 316 14.59 -9.54 30.92
N PRO A 317 14.12 -9.13 32.12
CA PRO A 317 13.70 -7.76 32.35
C PRO A 317 14.87 -6.78 32.22
N SER A 318 14.61 -5.64 31.61
CA SER A 318 15.51 -4.50 31.59
C SER A 318 15.06 -3.48 32.63
N GLU A 319 15.99 -2.98 33.43
CA GLU A 319 15.70 -2.03 34.51
C GLU A 319 16.34 -0.65 34.20
N PHE A 320 15.63 0.43 34.52
CA PHE A 320 16.12 1.79 34.42
C PHE A 320 15.53 2.69 35.50
N GLN A 321 16.23 3.75 35.85
CA GLN A 321 15.79 4.71 36.85
C GLN A 321 15.12 5.92 36.20
N LEU A 322 14.08 6.45 36.87
CA LEU A 322 13.40 7.66 36.49
C LEU A 322 13.94 8.83 37.32
N LYS A 323 14.12 9.98 36.67
CA LYS A 323 14.60 11.22 37.30
C LYS A 323 13.41 12.07 37.72
N ARG A 324 13.51 12.68 38.92
CA ARG A 324 12.48 13.57 39.44
C ARG A 324 12.42 14.87 38.64
N LEU A 325 11.22 15.26 38.24
CA LEU A 325 10.90 16.50 37.56
C LEU A 325 10.52 17.59 38.58
N LYS A 326 10.49 18.88 38.14
CA LYS A 326 10.10 20.01 38.96
C LYS A 326 8.64 19.97 39.46
N ASN A 327 7.77 19.28 38.71
CA ASN A 327 6.35 19.08 39.07
C ASN A 327 6.12 17.95 40.09
N GLY A 328 7.18 17.29 40.57
CA GLY A 328 7.11 16.13 41.48
C GLY A 328 6.89 14.79 40.83
N HIS A 329 6.71 14.74 39.50
CA HIS A 329 6.66 13.49 38.76
C HIS A 329 8.06 12.94 38.51
N PHE A 330 8.14 11.69 38.05
CA PHE A 330 9.38 11.02 37.68
C PHE A 330 9.35 10.66 36.19
N SER A 331 10.44 10.93 35.47
CA SER A 331 10.51 10.67 34.04
C SER A 331 11.82 10.04 33.61
N ALA A 332 11.75 9.20 32.58
CA ALA A 332 12.90 8.67 31.87
C ALA A 332 12.61 8.53 30.37
N GLU A 333 13.61 8.76 29.56
CA GLU A 333 13.58 8.43 28.13
C GLU A 333 14.28 7.10 27.90
N ASN A 334 13.63 6.19 27.17
CA ASN A 334 14.19 4.87 26.90
C ASN A 334 13.77 4.34 25.51
N LEU A 335 14.58 3.42 24.96
CA LEU A 335 14.39 2.73 23.68
C LEU A 335 13.91 1.28 23.84
N LEU A 336 13.52 0.85 25.05
CA LEU A 336 13.21 -0.55 25.36
C LEU A 336 11.93 -1.04 24.66
N LEU A 337 10.96 -0.17 24.39
CA LEU A 337 9.77 -0.51 23.60
C LEU A 337 10.13 -0.53 22.10
N ASN A 338 10.86 -1.55 21.67
CA ASN A 338 11.39 -1.65 20.30
C ASN A 338 10.47 -2.37 19.31
N GLU A 339 9.42 -3.03 19.79
CA GLU A 339 8.51 -3.85 18.99
C GLU A 339 7.06 -3.73 19.46
N LYS A 340 6.12 -4.02 18.54
CA LYS A 340 4.70 -4.22 18.90
C LYS A 340 4.53 -5.46 19.78
N GLY A 341 3.57 -5.41 20.70
CA GLY A 341 3.25 -6.55 21.56
C GLY A 341 2.77 -6.15 22.96
N THR A 342 2.62 -7.16 23.82
CA THR A 342 2.26 -6.95 25.23
C THR A 342 3.52 -6.80 26.06
N TRP A 343 3.59 -5.71 26.80
CA TRP A 343 4.72 -5.39 27.67
C TRP A 343 4.23 -5.27 29.11
N LYS A 344 4.97 -5.85 30.03
CA LYS A 344 4.77 -5.73 31.47
C LYS A 344 5.79 -4.74 32.01
N ILE A 345 5.31 -3.72 32.72
CA ILE A 345 6.10 -2.63 33.26
C ILE A 345 5.86 -2.60 34.77
N GLU A 346 6.87 -2.92 35.53
CA GLU A 346 6.85 -2.93 37.00
C GLU A 346 7.53 -1.65 37.49
N ILE A 347 6.81 -0.86 38.28
CA ILE A 347 7.33 0.36 38.91
C ILE A 347 7.66 0.05 40.37
N HIS A 348 8.88 0.35 40.75
CA HIS A 348 9.38 0.24 42.13
C HIS A 348 9.77 1.63 42.60
N ALA A 349 9.14 2.10 43.65
CA ALA A 349 9.47 3.38 44.26
C ALA A 349 9.80 3.21 45.73
N LEU A 350 10.82 3.93 46.22
CA LEU A 350 11.23 3.97 47.60
C LEU A 350 10.86 5.35 48.18
N THR A 351 10.14 5.33 49.31
CA THR A 351 9.77 6.55 50.05
C THR A 351 10.89 7.00 50.97
N GLY A 352 10.80 8.22 51.51
CA GLY A 352 11.73 8.71 52.54
C GLY A 352 11.63 7.96 53.88
N SER A 353 10.50 7.32 54.17
CA SER A 353 10.28 6.43 55.30
C SER A 353 10.82 5.01 55.07
N PHE A 354 11.49 4.77 53.91
CA PHE A 354 11.99 3.44 53.47
C PHE A 354 10.89 2.41 53.21
N GLU A 355 9.69 2.82 52.88
CA GLU A 355 8.60 1.97 52.41
C GLU A 355 8.68 1.80 50.89
N ASN A 356 8.39 0.60 50.39
CA ASN A 356 8.33 0.33 48.97
C ASN A 356 6.90 0.49 48.44
N ILE A 357 6.77 1.17 47.30
CA ILE A 357 5.53 1.24 46.51
C ILE A 357 5.77 0.49 45.22
N ASP A 358 5.14 -0.68 45.09
CA ASP A 358 5.28 -1.54 43.92
C ASP A 358 3.95 -1.61 43.14
N THR A 359 4.03 -1.45 41.82
CA THR A 359 2.85 -1.60 40.94
C THR A 359 3.24 -2.07 39.55
N THR A 360 2.28 -2.70 38.86
CA THR A 360 2.50 -3.28 37.53
C THR A 360 1.49 -2.74 36.56
N PHE A 361 1.99 -2.31 35.41
CA PHE A 361 1.18 -1.90 34.27
C PHE A 361 1.35 -2.89 33.13
N ILE A 362 0.25 -3.15 32.39
CA ILE A 362 0.27 -3.97 31.18
C ILE A 362 -0.06 -3.04 30.01
N ARG A 363 0.91 -2.85 29.12
CA ARG A 363 0.74 -2.12 27.88
C ARG A 363 0.55 -3.11 26.74
N ARG A 364 -0.51 -2.91 25.93
CA ARG A 364 -0.76 -3.64 24.68
C ARG A 364 -0.69 -2.67 23.52
N ASN A 365 0.03 -3.05 22.45
CA ASN A 365 0.17 -2.23 21.25
C ASN A 365 0.17 -3.11 20.00
#